data_31d9ef13bcc344ecd1836d0a5c53c941
#
_entry.id   31d9ef13bcc344ecd1836d0a5c53c941
#
_cell.length_a   1.000
_cell.length_b   1.000
_cell.length_c   1.000
_cell.angle_alpha   90.00
_cell.angle_beta   90.00
_cell.angle_gamma   90.00
#
_symmetry.space_group_name_H-M   'P 1'
#
loop_
_entity.id
_entity.type
_entity.pdbx_description
1 polymer ?
#
loop_
_entity_poly.entity_id
_entity_poly.type
_entity_poly.pdbx_seq_one_letter_code
_entity_poly.pdbx_strand_id
1 'polypeptide(L)' 'MYTDAMRKAVHSITPPKGFGVEIIDNEHFLTVKLDERKFLHMVHDDKISALQYVIKLKKALEECGAIVLITREAVK' A
#
# COMPACT_ATOMS: atom_id res chain seq x y z
N MET A 1 7.99 -0.83 12.43
CA MET A 1 7.06 -0.74 13.55
C MET A 1 5.69 -0.27 13.06
N TYR A 2 4.67 -1.07 13.26
CA TYR A 2 3.32 -0.75 12.78
C TYR A 2 2.43 -0.38 13.98
N THR A 3 2.29 0.91 14.24
CA THR A 3 1.57 1.43 15.40
C THR A 3 0.07 1.46 15.17
N ASP A 4 -0.71 1.65 16.24
CA ASP A 4 -2.17 1.82 16.13
C ASP A 4 -2.53 3.06 15.31
N ALA A 5 -1.75 4.14 15.43
CA ALA A 5 -1.97 5.35 14.63
C ALA A 5 -1.81 5.05 13.14
N MET A 6 -0.79 4.27 12.78
CA MET A 6 -0.56 3.85 11.41
C MET A 6 -1.69 2.96 10.89
N ARG A 7 -2.16 2.02 11.72
CA ARG A 7 -3.28 1.16 11.35
C ARG A 7 -4.55 1.96 11.09
N LYS A 8 -4.86 2.93 11.93
CA LYS A 8 -6.02 3.81 11.76
C LYS A 8 -5.89 4.63 10.47
N ALA A 9 -4.70 5.15 10.20
CA ALA A 9 -4.45 5.91 8.98
C ALA A 9 -4.68 5.06 7.73
N VAL A 10 -4.20 3.82 7.73
CA VAL A 10 -4.41 2.89 6.62
C VAL A 10 -5.90 2.59 6.42
N HIS A 11 -6.61 2.31 7.52
CA HIS A 11 -8.03 1.98 7.44
C HIS A 11 -8.91 3.16 7.01
N SER A 12 -8.42 4.39 7.14
CA SER A 12 -9.15 5.57 6.69
C SER A 12 -9.08 5.79 5.19
N ILE A 13 -8.21 5.06 4.50
CA ILE A 13 -8.03 5.17 3.06
C ILE A 13 -8.71 3.98 2.38
N THR A 14 -9.70 4.27 1.54
CA THR A 14 -10.48 3.23 0.86
C THR A 14 -9.72 2.71 -0.36
N PRO A 15 -9.47 1.40 -0.45
CA PRO A 15 -8.82 0.84 -1.63
C PRO A 15 -9.79 0.81 -2.82
N PRO A 16 -9.25 0.85 -4.05
CA PRO A 16 -10.07 0.59 -5.23
C PRO A 16 -10.67 -0.81 -5.18
N LYS A 17 -11.84 -0.99 -5.78
CA LYS A 17 -12.54 -2.28 -5.77
C LYS A 17 -11.66 -3.38 -6.36
N GLY A 18 -11.52 -4.48 -5.61
CA GLY A 18 -10.74 -5.63 -6.05
C GLY A 18 -9.24 -5.47 -5.92
N PHE A 19 -8.77 -4.37 -5.36
CA PHE A 19 -7.34 -4.13 -5.16
C PHE A 19 -7.01 -4.06 -3.68
N GLY A 20 -5.95 -4.74 -3.30
CA GLY A 20 -5.46 -4.70 -1.93
C GLY A 20 -3.95 -4.69 -1.90
N VAL A 21 -3.41 -4.34 -0.76
CA VAL A 21 -1.97 -4.38 -0.53
C VAL A 21 -1.71 -5.10 0.79
N GLU A 22 -0.51 -5.62 0.92
CA GLU A 22 -0.02 -6.19 2.17
C GLU A 22 0.97 -5.20 2.78
N ILE A 23 0.80 -4.92 4.07
CA ILE A 23 1.74 -4.08 4.80
C ILE A 23 2.60 -5.00 5.65
N ILE A 24 3.90 -5.00 5.39
CA ILE A 24 4.86 -5.85 6.08
C ILE A 24 5.66 -4.98 7.03
N ASP A 25 5.60 -5.32 8.32
CA ASP A 25 6.35 -4.63 9.35
C ASP A 25 7.75 -5.21 9.44
N ASN A 26 8.73 -4.44 8.98
CA ASN A 26 10.13 -4.74 9.18
C ASN A 26 10.64 -3.88 10.33
N GLU A 27 11.72 -4.29 10.94
CA GLU A 27 12.22 -3.68 12.17
C GLU A 27 12.41 -2.16 12.05
N HIS A 28 12.91 -1.70 10.90
CA HIS A 28 13.26 -0.28 10.69
C HIS A 28 12.40 0.42 9.65
N PHE A 29 11.53 -0.30 8.96
CA PHE A 29 10.71 0.29 7.92
C PHE A 29 9.48 -0.57 7.66
N LEU A 30 8.52 0.00 6.93
CA LEU A 30 7.33 -0.71 6.49
C LEU A 30 7.41 -0.92 4.98
N THR A 31 6.96 -2.07 4.53
CA THR A 31 6.85 -2.37 3.10
C THR A 31 5.39 -2.42 2.72
N VAL A 32 5.00 -1.66 1.70
CA VAL A 32 3.69 -1.76 1.07
C VAL A 32 3.87 -2.63 -0.16
N LYS A 33 3.36 -3.84 -0.10
CA LYS A 33 3.51 -4.83 -1.17
C LYS A 33 2.21 -4.95 -1.95
N LEU A 34 2.28 -4.74 -3.24
CA LEU A 34 1.13 -4.92 -4.11
C LEU A 34 1.32 -6.14 -5.02
N ASP A 35 0.19 -6.76 -5.36
CA ASP A 35 0.18 -7.93 -6.24
C ASP A 35 0.40 -7.47 -7.69
N GLU A 36 1.61 -7.70 -8.20
CA GLU A 36 1.99 -7.30 -9.55
C GLU A 36 1.12 -7.93 -10.62
N ARG A 37 0.73 -9.20 -10.44
CA ARG A 37 -0.12 -9.88 -11.43
C ARG A 37 -1.47 -9.20 -11.55
N LYS A 38 -2.09 -8.92 -10.42
CA LYS A 38 -3.36 -8.19 -10.39
C LYS A 38 -3.22 -6.82 -11.04
N PHE A 39 -2.16 -6.11 -10.66
CA PHE A 39 -1.91 -4.77 -11.17
C PHE A 39 -1.75 -4.77 -12.70
N LEU A 40 -0.96 -5.69 -13.22
CA LEU A 40 -0.70 -5.77 -14.68
C LEU A 40 -1.95 -6.12 -15.49
N HIS A 41 -2.91 -6.82 -14.90
CA HIS A 41 -4.16 -7.20 -15.56
C HIS A 41 -5.26 -6.14 -15.46
N MET A 42 -5.02 -5.05 -14.72
CA MET A 42 -5.99 -3.97 -14.59
C MET A 42 -6.08 -3.14 -15.86
N VAL A 43 -7.26 -2.57 -16.11
CA VAL A 43 -7.40 -1.55 -17.13
C VAL A 43 -6.70 -0.27 -16.70
N HIS A 44 -6.41 0.61 -17.66
CA HIS A 44 -5.60 1.81 -17.43
C HIS A 44 -6.11 2.67 -16.27
N ASP A 45 -7.40 2.97 -16.23
CA ASP A 45 -7.97 3.83 -15.19
C ASP A 45 -7.86 3.19 -13.81
N ASP A 46 -8.03 1.88 -13.73
CA ASP A 46 -7.89 1.14 -12.47
C ASP A 46 -6.43 1.13 -11.99
N LYS A 47 -5.48 1.04 -12.91
CA LYS A 47 -4.06 1.16 -12.57
C LYS A 47 -3.74 2.51 -11.96
N ILE A 48 -4.28 3.58 -12.52
CA ILE A 48 -4.11 4.94 -11.99
C ILE A 48 -4.68 5.03 -10.58
N SER A 49 -5.89 4.53 -10.37
CA SER A 49 -6.53 4.52 -9.05
C SER A 49 -5.72 3.71 -8.03
N ALA A 50 -5.20 2.55 -8.45
CA ALA A 50 -4.37 1.71 -7.60
C ALA A 50 -3.07 2.42 -7.18
N LEU A 51 -2.41 3.08 -8.12
CA LEU A 51 -1.19 3.83 -7.83
C LEU A 51 -1.46 5.01 -6.89
N GLN A 52 -2.56 5.72 -7.09
CA GLN A 52 -2.97 6.81 -6.21
C GLN A 52 -3.22 6.30 -4.79
N TYR A 53 -3.87 5.15 -4.68
CA TYR A 53 -4.11 4.51 -3.39
C TYR A 53 -2.81 4.19 -2.67
N VAL A 54 -1.85 3.58 -3.37
CA VAL A 54 -0.55 3.22 -2.80
C VAL A 54 0.21 4.47 -2.35
N ILE A 55 0.18 5.53 -3.16
CA ILE A 55 0.83 6.80 -2.81
C ILE A 55 0.20 7.41 -1.55
N LYS A 56 -1.13 7.37 -1.45
CA LYS A 56 -1.84 7.87 -0.26
C LYS A 56 -1.47 7.08 0.99
N LEU A 57 -1.36 5.75 0.87
CA LEU A 57 -0.92 4.90 1.99
C LEU A 57 0.49 5.26 2.43
N LYS A 58 1.40 5.36 1.48
CA LYS A 58 2.78 5.72 1.76
C LYS A 58 2.86 7.05 2.51
N LYS A 59 2.17 8.06 2.00
CA LYS A 59 2.16 9.39 2.58
C LYS A 59 1.60 9.40 4.00
N ALA A 60 0.48 8.71 4.22
CA ALA A 60 -0.14 8.63 5.53
C ALA A 60 0.76 7.95 6.55
N LEU A 61 1.44 6.87 6.15
CA LEU A 61 2.37 6.16 7.03
C LEU A 61 3.61 7.01 7.32
N GLU A 62 4.12 7.72 6.33
CA GLU A 62 5.26 8.63 6.52
C GLU A 62 4.91 9.77 7.47
N GLU A 63 3.69 10.29 7.42
CA GLU A 63 3.21 11.31 8.35
C GLU A 63 3.14 10.79 9.79
N CYS A 64 2.99 9.48 9.96
CA CYS A 64 3.06 8.84 11.28
C CYS A 64 4.49 8.51 11.72
N GLY A 65 5.48 8.89 10.94
CA GLY A 65 6.90 8.70 11.27
C GLY A 65 7.54 7.44 10.69
N ALA A 66 6.85 6.70 9.82
CA ALA A 66 7.40 5.49 9.22
C ALA A 66 8.28 5.80 8.02
N ILE A 67 9.27 4.92 7.80
CA ILE A 67 9.97 4.84 6.53
C ILE A 67 9.23 3.77 5.71
N VAL A 68 8.82 4.11 4.50
CA VAL A 68 7.96 3.24 3.70
C VAL A 68 8.60 2.91 2.36
N LEU A 69 8.68 1.62 2.08
CA LEU A 69 9.12 1.11 0.77
C LEU A 69 7.93 0.49 0.05
N ILE A 70 7.88 0.68 -1.25
CA ILE A 70 6.83 0.08 -2.08
C ILE A 70 7.45 -1.00 -2.93
N THR A 71 6.86 -2.20 -2.89
CA THR A 71 7.32 -3.31 -3.72
C THR A 71 6.17 -3.87 -4.53
N ARG A 72 6.50 -4.37 -5.72
CA ARG A 72 5.57 -5.08 -6.59
C ARG A 72 6.14 -6.47 -6.80
N GLU A 73 5.47 -7.47 -6.25
CA GLU A 73 5.90 -8.85 -6.37
C GLU A 73 4.74 -9.72 -6.82
N ALA A 74 5.05 -10.67 -7.70
CA ALA A 74 4.06 -11.65 -8.10
C ALA A 74 3.74 -12.55 -6.90
N VAL A 75 2.47 -12.71 -6.60
CA VAL A 75 2.02 -13.64 -5.55
C VAL A 75 2.03 -15.04 -6.14
N LYS A 76 2.70 -15.93 -5.47
CA LYS A 76 2.76 -17.34 -5.89
C LYS A 76 1.51 -18.09 -5.48
#